data_d1695783f121013fa97149b7298c76b5
#
_entry.id   d1695783f121013fa97149b7298c76b5
#
_cell.length_a   1.000
_cell.length_b   1.000
_cell.length_c   1.000
_cell.angle_alpha   90.00
_cell.angle_beta   90.00
_cell.angle_gamma   90.00
#
_symmetry.space_group_name_H-M   'P 1'
#
loop_
_entity.id
_entity.type
_entity.pdbx_description
1 polymer ?
#
loop_
_entity_poly.entity_id
_entity_poly.type
_entity_poly.pdbx_seq_one_letter_code
_entity_poly.pdbx_strand_id
1 'polypeptide(L)'
;GFSDEEALNSAILRLVRLCRETDTAWNDTLPIGQSGSFSRYVSSRSESFSAFLKKNKLTENATGQELLTELRTLYHIDEGLSDAEARLVAGVRYELHSRSSYTFAEDVSSEVLSLITDGRYEGVSIHTASARVYNTTLAAHILGTIGPIWQEEWSSDEKTGYVGYADKGYSMNDLVGKAGVEKAFEPYLRGRDGKRLITTDENGKLTGELYTREPQPGGTVALTLDIDLQADVEQALANTISGMIDKDSNERGGAAAVVSVGSGEVLALASY
;
A
#
# COMPACT_ATOMS: atom_id res chain seq x y z
N GLY A 1 8.22 -23.58 5.08
CA GLY A 1 6.88 -23.43 4.48
C GLY A 1 5.89 -24.35 5.16
N PHE A 2 4.60 -24.09 5.00
CA PHE A 2 3.54 -24.91 5.59
C PHE A 2 3.55 -26.31 4.97
N SER A 3 3.25 -27.32 5.79
CA SER A 3 3.25 -28.72 5.36
C SER A 3 2.09 -29.04 4.42
N ASP A 4 0.97 -28.32 4.59
CA ASP A 4 -0.26 -28.51 3.82
C ASP A 4 -1.16 -27.26 3.85
N GLU A 5 -2.24 -27.29 3.10
CA GLU A 5 -3.23 -26.23 2.95
C GLU A 5 -4.01 -25.97 4.25
N GLU A 6 -4.27 -27.00 5.03
CA GLU A 6 -5.03 -26.91 6.27
C GLU A 6 -4.21 -26.17 7.35
N ALA A 7 -2.92 -26.50 7.46
CA ALA A 7 -2.00 -25.81 8.37
C ALA A 7 -1.88 -24.32 8.01
N LEU A 8 -1.78 -24.00 6.72
CA LEU A 8 -1.76 -22.61 6.25
C LEU A 8 -3.07 -21.87 6.61
N ASN A 9 -4.23 -22.48 6.34
CA ASN A 9 -5.52 -21.88 6.66
C ASN A 9 -5.69 -21.64 8.16
N SER A 10 -5.24 -22.57 8.99
CA SER A 10 -5.27 -22.45 10.45
C SER A 10 -4.37 -21.31 10.95
N ALA A 11 -3.18 -21.17 10.38
CA ALA A 11 -2.26 -20.08 10.72
C ALA A 11 -2.86 -18.71 10.31
N ILE A 12 -3.46 -18.62 9.12
CA ILE A 12 -4.15 -17.42 8.65
C ILE A 12 -5.30 -17.06 9.58
N LEU A 13 -6.15 -18.02 9.93
CA LEU A 13 -7.29 -17.78 10.80
C LEU A 13 -6.86 -17.27 12.17
N ARG A 14 -5.80 -17.83 12.74
CA ARG A 14 -5.23 -17.38 14.00
C ARG A 14 -4.73 -15.93 13.91
N LEU A 15 -4.04 -15.56 12.82
CA LEU A 15 -3.53 -14.21 12.59
C LEU A 15 -4.67 -13.20 12.43
N VAL A 16 -5.68 -13.53 11.63
CA VAL A 16 -6.83 -12.65 11.40
C VAL A 16 -7.65 -12.44 12.67
N ARG A 17 -7.81 -13.48 13.51
CA ARG A 17 -8.48 -13.36 14.82
C ARG A 17 -7.71 -12.41 15.73
N LEU A 18 -6.39 -12.53 15.82
CA LEU A 18 -5.56 -11.57 16.58
C LEU A 18 -5.79 -10.14 16.12
N CYS A 19 -5.74 -9.89 14.80
CA CYS A 19 -5.96 -8.55 14.26
C CYS A 19 -7.36 -8.00 14.57
N ARG A 20 -8.39 -8.84 14.59
CA ARG A 20 -9.74 -8.44 14.99
C ARG A 20 -9.84 -8.11 16.48
N GLU A 21 -9.19 -8.90 17.33
CA GLU A 21 -9.16 -8.68 18.79
C GLU A 21 -8.41 -7.39 19.16
N THR A 22 -7.42 -7.02 18.36
CA THR A 22 -6.58 -5.83 18.58
C THR A 22 -6.95 -4.62 17.73
N ASP A 23 -8.07 -4.70 16.98
CA ASP A 23 -8.52 -3.66 16.04
C ASP A 23 -7.42 -3.24 15.03
N THR A 24 -6.60 -4.19 14.61
CA THR A 24 -5.51 -3.98 13.66
C THR A 24 -6.02 -4.18 12.24
N ALA A 25 -5.89 -3.15 11.41
CA ALA A 25 -6.23 -3.24 9.99
C ALA A 25 -5.21 -4.10 9.23
N TRP A 26 -5.66 -4.80 8.19
CA TRP A 26 -4.80 -5.55 7.27
C TRP A 26 -5.24 -5.40 5.82
N ASN A 27 -4.33 -5.72 4.90
CA ASN A 27 -4.55 -5.64 3.46
C ASN A 27 -5.41 -6.83 2.98
N ASP A 28 -6.59 -6.51 2.47
CA ASP A 28 -7.54 -7.48 1.93
C ASP A 28 -8.22 -6.88 0.70
N THR A 29 -7.85 -7.35 -0.49
CA THR A 29 -8.37 -6.85 -1.77
C THR A 29 -9.42 -7.76 -2.40
N LEU A 30 -9.78 -8.88 -1.74
CA LEU A 30 -10.81 -9.78 -2.26
C LEU A 30 -12.16 -9.03 -2.33
N PRO A 31 -12.76 -8.87 -3.54
CA PRO A 31 -13.94 -8.02 -3.73
C PRO A 31 -15.26 -8.67 -3.26
N ILE A 32 -15.22 -9.42 -2.19
CA ILE A 32 -16.39 -9.98 -1.50
C ILE A 32 -16.59 -9.21 -0.20
N GLY A 33 -17.79 -8.68 0.04
CA GLY A 33 -18.10 -7.93 1.25
C GLY A 33 -17.96 -8.76 2.53
N GLN A 34 -17.58 -8.11 3.62
CA GLN A 34 -17.45 -8.73 4.95
C GLN A 34 -18.74 -8.72 5.78
N SER A 35 -19.78 -8.00 5.31
CA SER A 35 -21.08 -7.97 6.00
C SER A 35 -21.80 -9.31 5.80
N GLY A 36 -22.21 -9.97 6.88
CA GLY A 36 -22.77 -11.32 6.99
C GLY A 36 -23.79 -11.83 5.95
N SER A 37 -24.22 -11.01 5.00
CA SER A 37 -24.89 -11.41 3.77
C SER A 37 -23.97 -11.17 2.59
N PHE A 38 -23.31 -12.20 2.12
CA PHE A 38 -22.49 -12.16 0.89
C PHE A 38 -23.35 -12.13 -0.38
N SER A 39 -24.54 -11.52 -0.31
CA SER A 39 -25.51 -11.45 -1.40
C SER A 39 -25.14 -10.46 -2.50
N ARG A 40 -24.00 -9.80 -2.41
CA ARG A 40 -23.58 -8.84 -3.43
C ARG A 40 -23.09 -9.60 -4.66
N TYR A 41 -23.67 -9.26 -5.79
CA TYR A 41 -23.18 -9.72 -7.08
C TYR A 41 -21.73 -9.28 -7.28
N VAL A 42 -20.84 -10.23 -7.48
CA VAL A 42 -19.42 -9.96 -7.77
C VAL A 42 -19.30 -9.77 -9.28
N SER A 43 -19.40 -8.54 -9.74
CA SER A 43 -18.98 -8.23 -11.11
C SER A 43 -17.47 -8.17 -11.17
N SER A 44 -16.88 -8.79 -12.17
CA SER A 44 -15.45 -8.73 -12.49
C SER A 44 -15.05 -7.30 -12.95
N ARG A 45 -14.98 -6.35 -12.02
CA ARG A 45 -14.67 -4.96 -12.34
C ARG A 45 -13.19 -4.69 -12.61
N SER A 46 -12.30 -5.59 -12.20
CA SER A 46 -10.87 -5.50 -12.51
C SER A 46 -10.47 -6.64 -13.45
N GLU A 47 -9.65 -6.34 -14.44
CA GLU A 47 -9.10 -7.36 -15.35
C GLU A 47 -8.33 -8.45 -14.60
N SER A 48 -7.63 -8.07 -13.54
CA SER A 48 -6.87 -9.00 -12.70
C SER A 48 -7.78 -10.00 -11.97
N PHE A 49 -8.92 -9.53 -11.44
CA PHE A 49 -9.87 -10.41 -10.78
C PHE A 49 -10.60 -11.33 -11.76
N SER A 50 -10.98 -10.82 -12.93
CA SER A 50 -11.55 -11.64 -14.02
C SER A 50 -10.58 -12.72 -14.49
N ALA A 51 -9.29 -12.37 -14.64
CA ALA A 51 -8.25 -13.31 -14.99
C ALA A 51 -8.07 -14.39 -13.91
N PHE A 52 -8.14 -14.01 -12.63
CA PHE A 52 -8.09 -14.93 -11.49
C PHE A 52 -9.28 -15.94 -11.55
N LEU A 53 -10.50 -15.46 -11.75
CA LEU A 53 -11.68 -16.33 -11.85
C LEU A 53 -11.53 -17.34 -12.99
N LYS A 54 -11.18 -16.86 -14.18
CA LYS A 54 -10.97 -17.70 -15.38
C LYS A 54 -9.87 -18.75 -15.17
N LYS A 55 -8.73 -18.33 -14.65
CA LYS A 55 -7.58 -19.21 -14.40
C LYS A 55 -7.93 -20.36 -13.45
N ASN A 56 -8.76 -20.08 -12.43
CA ASN A 56 -9.16 -21.06 -11.42
C ASN A 56 -10.50 -21.74 -11.72
N LYS A 57 -11.09 -21.49 -12.91
CA LYS A 57 -12.38 -22.05 -13.34
C LYS A 57 -13.54 -21.73 -12.38
N LEU A 58 -13.51 -20.53 -11.79
CA LEU A 58 -14.54 -20.02 -10.91
C LEU A 58 -15.61 -19.28 -11.73
N THR A 59 -16.80 -19.18 -11.19
CA THR A 59 -17.97 -18.57 -11.88
C THR A 59 -17.84 -17.05 -11.95
N GLU A 60 -17.68 -16.49 -13.15
CA GLU A 60 -17.42 -15.04 -13.35
C GLU A 60 -18.58 -14.14 -12.87
N ASN A 61 -19.81 -14.63 -12.96
CA ASN A 61 -21.02 -13.89 -12.59
C ASN A 61 -21.66 -14.40 -11.29
N ALA A 62 -20.88 -15.03 -10.41
CA ALA A 62 -21.37 -15.53 -9.15
C ALA A 62 -21.74 -14.40 -8.18
N THR A 63 -22.69 -14.66 -7.31
CA THR A 63 -22.90 -13.84 -6.10
C THR A 63 -21.70 -13.99 -5.16
N GLY A 64 -21.54 -13.07 -4.20
CA GLY A 64 -20.49 -13.21 -3.20
C GLY A 64 -20.56 -14.53 -2.41
N GLN A 65 -21.76 -15.01 -2.14
CA GLN A 65 -21.98 -16.28 -1.43
C GLN A 65 -21.57 -17.50 -2.27
N GLU A 66 -21.98 -17.54 -3.53
CA GLU A 66 -21.59 -18.62 -4.45
C GLU A 66 -20.08 -18.65 -4.64
N LEU A 67 -19.45 -17.49 -4.84
CA LEU A 67 -18.01 -17.40 -4.98
C LEU A 67 -17.27 -17.80 -3.68
N LEU A 68 -17.79 -17.47 -2.51
CA LEU A 68 -17.20 -17.92 -1.25
C LEU A 68 -17.23 -19.44 -1.12
N THR A 69 -18.31 -20.08 -1.57
CA THR A 69 -18.42 -21.55 -1.60
C THR A 69 -17.37 -22.15 -2.55
N GLU A 70 -17.19 -21.56 -3.74
CA GLU A 70 -16.16 -22.00 -4.68
C GLU A 70 -14.74 -21.78 -4.12
N LEU A 71 -14.50 -20.66 -3.43
CA LEU A 71 -13.19 -20.37 -2.78
C LEU A 71 -12.90 -21.29 -1.59
N ARG A 72 -13.93 -21.71 -0.84
CA ARG A 72 -13.76 -22.74 0.20
C ARG A 72 -13.21 -24.04 -0.41
N THR A 73 -13.75 -24.45 -1.53
CA THR A 73 -13.29 -25.65 -2.26
C THR A 73 -11.88 -25.44 -2.83
N LEU A 74 -11.63 -24.30 -3.48
CA LEU A 74 -10.34 -23.98 -4.11
C LEU A 74 -9.19 -23.96 -3.09
N TYR A 75 -9.43 -23.42 -1.91
CA TYR A 75 -8.41 -23.22 -0.87
C TYR A 75 -8.49 -24.23 0.27
N HIS A 76 -9.34 -25.26 0.15
CA HIS A 76 -9.55 -26.28 1.20
C HIS A 76 -9.86 -25.67 2.58
N ILE A 77 -10.74 -24.64 2.61
CA ILE A 77 -11.14 -23.99 3.85
C ILE A 77 -12.16 -24.84 4.57
N ASP A 78 -11.93 -25.08 5.88
CA ASP A 78 -12.78 -25.90 6.73
C ASP A 78 -14.26 -25.48 6.64
N GLU A 79 -15.13 -26.43 6.36
CA GLU A 79 -16.58 -26.22 6.27
C GLU A 79 -17.20 -25.84 7.62
N GLY A 80 -16.56 -26.18 8.73
CA GLY A 80 -16.98 -25.83 10.09
C GLY A 80 -16.82 -24.35 10.42
N LEU A 81 -16.05 -23.57 9.63
CA LEU A 81 -15.91 -22.15 9.84
C LEU A 81 -17.17 -21.40 9.42
N SER A 82 -17.49 -20.35 10.17
CA SER A 82 -18.52 -19.39 9.72
C SER A 82 -18.14 -18.76 8.38
N ASP A 83 -19.16 -18.31 7.62
CA ASP A 83 -18.90 -17.63 6.35
C ASP A 83 -18.03 -16.39 6.50
N ALA A 84 -18.19 -15.67 7.62
CA ALA A 84 -17.35 -14.51 7.93
C ALA A 84 -15.89 -14.90 8.10
N GLU A 85 -15.58 -15.97 8.83
CA GLU A 85 -14.20 -16.45 9.02
C GLU A 85 -13.61 -17.03 7.74
N ALA A 86 -14.41 -17.83 7.02
CA ALA A 86 -13.98 -18.37 5.74
C ALA A 86 -13.67 -17.27 4.72
N ARG A 87 -14.48 -16.20 4.69
CA ARG A 87 -14.22 -15.03 3.86
C ARG A 87 -12.87 -14.37 4.19
N LEU A 88 -12.53 -14.27 5.48
CA LEU A 88 -11.27 -13.67 5.90
C LEU A 88 -10.08 -14.55 5.49
N VAL A 89 -10.17 -15.85 5.68
CA VAL A 89 -9.15 -16.79 5.22
C VAL A 89 -9.01 -16.73 3.70
N ALA A 90 -10.14 -16.72 2.96
CA ALA A 90 -10.13 -16.60 1.50
C ALA A 90 -9.49 -15.30 1.02
N GLY A 91 -9.65 -14.18 1.75
CA GLY A 91 -9.00 -12.90 1.44
C GLY A 91 -7.47 -13.01 1.46
N VAL A 92 -6.92 -13.55 2.52
CA VAL A 92 -5.47 -13.76 2.63
C VAL A 92 -4.96 -14.77 1.59
N ARG A 93 -5.70 -15.83 1.35
CA ARG A 93 -5.38 -16.84 0.32
C ARG A 93 -5.40 -16.25 -1.09
N TYR A 94 -6.32 -15.33 -1.36
CA TYR A 94 -6.39 -14.61 -2.63
C TYR A 94 -5.13 -13.74 -2.84
N GLU A 95 -4.68 -13.02 -1.82
CA GLU A 95 -3.44 -12.25 -1.88
C GLU A 95 -2.21 -13.14 -2.15
N LEU A 96 -2.15 -14.29 -1.51
CA LEU A 96 -1.06 -15.26 -1.68
C LEU A 96 -1.15 -16.07 -2.98
N HIS A 97 -2.29 -16.03 -3.71
CA HIS A 97 -2.50 -16.88 -4.87
C HIS A 97 -1.46 -16.71 -5.99
N SER A 98 -1.01 -15.50 -6.20
CA SER A 98 0.00 -15.15 -7.23
C SER A 98 1.33 -14.69 -6.67
N ARG A 99 1.53 -14.76 -5.35
CA ARG A 99 2.70 -14.24 -4.63
C ARG A 99 3.16 -15.26 -3.60
N SER A 100 4.47 -15.33 -3.39
CA SER A 100 5.02 -16.14 -2.30
C SER A 100 4.89 -15.47 -0.93
N SER A 101 4.74 -14.14 -0.89
CA SER A 101 4.53 -13.33 0.29
C SER A 101 3.87 -12.00 -0.10
N TYR A 102 3.22 -11.33 0.86
CA TYR A 102 2.71 -9.97 0.71
C TYR A 102 2.72 -9.26 2.06
N THR A 103 2.64 -7.94 2.03
CA THR A 103 2.52 -7.13 3.25
C THR A 103 1.10 -7.27 3.78
N PHE A 104 0.95 -8.04 4.84
CA PHE A 104 -0.34 -8.34 5.45
C PHE A 104 -0.90 -7.12 6.19
N ALA A 105 -0.10 -6.49 7.05
CA ALA A 105 -0.46 -5.28 7.79
C ALA A 105 0.72 -4.33 7.89
N GLU A 106 0.43 -3.04 7.97
CA GLU A 106 1.41 -1.97 8.12
C GLU A 106 1.10 -1.17 9.38
N ASP A 107 2.09 -0.45 9.90
CA ASP A 107 1.97 0.40 11.08
C ASP A 107 1.35 -0.30 12.31
N VAL A 108 1.81 -1.52 12.53
CA VAL A 108 1.31 -2.41 13.59
C VAL A 108 1.83 -1.96 14.95
N SER A 109 0.94 -1.92 15.94
CA SER A 109 1.29 -1.49 17.30
C SER A 109 2.33 -2.41 17.97
N SER A 110 3.11 -1.88 18.90
CA SER A 110 4.10 -2.65 19.67
C SER A 110 3.48 -3.80 20.46
N GLU A 111 2.24 -3.65 20.90
CA GLU A 111 1.48 -4.71 21.58
C GLU A 111 1.26 -5.91 20.65
N VAL A 112 0.77 -5.65 19.44
CA VAL A 112 0.52 -6.70 18.44
C VAL A 112 1.82 -7.35 17.98
N LEU A 113 2.90 -6.56 17.81
CA LEU A 113 4.22 -7.10 17.51
C LEU A 113 4.71 -8.08 18.59
N SER A 114 4.50 -7.73 19.88
CA SER A 114 4.83 -8.63 20.98
C SER A 114 4.00 -9.91 20.95
N LEU A 115 2.68 -9.79 20.73
CA LEU A 115 1.78 -10.95 20.63
C LEU A 115 2.15 -11.89 19.47
N ILE A 116 2.55 -11.33 18.33
CA ILE A 116 3.00 -12.12 17.17
C ILE A 116 4.32 -12.81 17.49
N THR A 117 5.26 -12.12 18.11
CA THR A 117 6.57 -12.66 18.47
C THR A 117 6.44 -13.78 19.51
N ASP A 118 5.69 -13.55 20.57
CA ASP A 118 5.48 -14.51 21.65
C ASP A 118 4.62 -15.70 21.21
N GLY A 119 3.64 -15.42 20.35
CA GLY A 119 2.72 -16.41 19.81
C GLY A 119 3.32 -17.33 18.75
N ARG A 120 4.52 -17.08 18.27
CA ARG A 120 5.21 -17.85 17.23
C ARG A 120 4.29 -18.15 16.03
N TYR A 121 3.82 -17.08 15.38
CA TYR A 121 2.97 -17.21 14.20
C TYR A 121 3.78 -17.71 13.02
N GLU A 122 3.55 -18.96 12.62
CA GLU A 122 4.24 -19.58 11.50
C GLU A 122 3.92 -18.86 10.19
N GLY A 123 4.93 -18.66 9.34
CA GLY A 123 4.79 -17.97 8.05
C GLY A 123 4.66 -16.44 8.14
N VAL A 124 4.68 -15.87 9.34
CA VAL A 124 4.66 -14.43 9.57
C VAL A 124 6.07 -13.94 9.85
N SER A 125 6.48 -12.90 9.13
CA SER A 125 7.75 -12.19 9.37
C SER A 125 7.48 -10.72 9.67
N ILE A 126 8.24 -10.17 10.60
CA ILE A 126 8.16 -8.75 10.99
C ILE A 126 9.34 -8.05 10.33
N HIS A 127 9.03 -6.97 9.61
CA HIS A 127 10.04 -6.13 8.97
C HIS A 127 9.83 -4.69 9.42
N THR A 128 10.94 -3.99 9.68
CA THR A 128 10.91 -2.54 9.88
C THR A 128 10.93 -1.89 8.51
N ALA A 129 9.93 -1.05 8.22
CA ALA A 129 9.88 -0.25 7.02
C ALA A 129 9.88 1.24 7.38
N SER A 130 10.39 2.07 6.49
CA SER A 130 10.24 3.52 6.61
C SER A 130 8.89 3.92 6.04
N ALA A 131 8.04 4.53 6.87
CA ALA A 131 6.78 5.11 6.42
C ALA A 131 6.96 6.60 6.12
N ARG A 132 6.38 7.10 5.02
CA ARG A 132 6.29 8.52 4.74
C ARG A 132 5.14 9.11 5.53
N VAL A 133 5.45 10.04 6.43
CA VAL A 133 4.45 10.77 7.22
C VAL A 133 4.39 12.21 6.72
N TYR A 134 3.19 12.65 6.35
CA TYR A 134 2.93 14.04 6.00
C TYR A 134 2.36 14.76 7.24
N ASN A 135 3.16 15.65 7.81
CA ASN A 135 2.79 16.41 9.02
C ASN A 135 1.94 17.65 8.70
N THR A 136 1.60 17.86 7.44
CA THR A 136 0.78 18.99 6.98
C THR A 136 -0.13 18.54 5.85
N THR A 137 -1.28 19.20 5.73
CA THR A 137 -2.19 19.08 4.58
C THR A 137 -1.98 20.22 3.56
N LEU A 138 -1.16 21.21 3.91
CA LEU A 138 -0.85 22.37 3.05
C LEU A 138 0.13 21.99 1.94
N ALA A 139 0.08 22.71 0.85
CA ALA A 139 0.95 22.54 -0.31
C ALA A 139 0.97 21.10 -0.86
N ALA A 140 -0.11 20.35 -0.71
CA ALA A 140 -0.17 18.93 -1.07
C ALA A 140 0.21 18.68 -2.55
N HIS A 141 -0.20 19.56 -3.47
CA HIS A 141 0.12 19.48 -4.89
C HIS A 141 1.60 19.78 -5.20
N ILE A 142 2.29 20.52 -4.32
CA ILE A 142 3.74 20.79 -4.43
C ILE A 142 4.53 19.66 -3.83
N LEU A 143 4.19 19.24 -2.61
CA LEU A 143 4.84 18.10 -1.95
C LEU A 143 4.68 16.84 -2.79
N GLY A 144 3.50 16.62 -3.32
CA GLY A 144 3.19 15.48 -4.15
C GLY A 144 2.83 14.24 -3.33
N THR A 145 2.92 13.10 -3.98
CA THR A 145 2.54 11.81 -3.39
C THR A 145 3.56 10.74 -3.73
N ILE A 146 3.63 9.71 -2.88
CA ILE A 146 4.32 8.46 -3.17
C ILE A 146 3.31 7.38 -3.54
N GLY A 147 3.76 6.36 -4.25
CA GLY A 147 2.94 5.21 -4.63
C GLY A 147 3.78 4.06 -5.18
N PRO A 148 3.16 2.88 -5.39
CA PRO A 148 3.85 1.72 -5.94
C PRO A 148 4.35 1.99 -7.35
N ILE A 149 5.42 1.31 -7.75
CA ILE A 149 5.92 1.34 -9.12
C ILE A 149 4.89 0.63 -10.01
N TRP A 150 4.46 1.30 -11.07
CA TRP A 150 3.57 0.70 -12.06
C TRP A 150 4.37 -0.11 -13.08
N GLN A 151 3.70 -1.07 -13.72
CA GLN A 151 4.34 -1.94 -14.70
C GLN A 151 4.99 -1.17 -15.85
N GLU A 152 4.38 -0.07 -16.26
CA GLU A 152 4.88 0.81 -17.33
C GLU A 152 6.15 1.58 -16.92
N GLU A 153 6.34 1.79 -15.62
CA GLU A 153 7.49 2.51 -15.07
C GLU A 153 8.67 1.57 -14.75
N TRP A 154 8.42 0.26 -14.77
CA TRP A 154 9.40 -0.73 -14.35
C TRP A 154 10.54 -0.89 -15.33
N SER A 155 10.24 -1.07 -16.61
CA SER A 155 11.20 -1.36 -17.64
C SER A 155 11.63 -0.11 -18.41
N SER A 156 12.89 -0.07 -18.82
CA SER A 156 13.39 0.99 -19.71
C SER A 156 12.82 0.85 -21.12
N ASP A 157 12.63 1.98 -21.78
CA ASP A 157 12.23 2.05 -23.19
C ASP A 157 13.31 2.76 -24.00
N GLU A 158 14.03 2.00 -24.82
CA GLU A 158 15.11 2.49 -25.67
C GLU A 158 14.62 3.52 -26.71
N LYS A 159 13.36 3.45 -27.14
CA LYS A 159 12.83 4.35 -28.17
C LYS A 159 12.58 5.75 -27.62
N THR A 160 12.16 5.84 -26.36
CA THR A 160 11.90 7.14 -25.69
C THR A 160 13.09 7.62 -24.88
N GLY A 161 14.09 6.77 -24.63
CA GLY A 161 15.20 7.04 -23.72
C GLY A 161 14.79 6.99 -22.25
N TYR A 162 13.60 6.48 -21.94
CA TYR A 162 13.14 6.32 -20.56
C TYR A 162 13.94 5.22 -19.87
N VAL A 163 14.49 5.54 -18.69
CA VAL A 163 15.16 4.59 -17.81
C VAL A 163 14.22 4.13 -16.73
N GLY A 164 13.86 2.86 -16.74
CA GLY A 164 12.92 2.27 -15.78
C GLY A 164 13.49 2.13 -14.38
N TYR A 165 12.62 1.90 -13.42
CA TYR A 165 13.00 1.74 -12.02
C TYR A 165 13.84 0.47 -11.78
N ALA A 166 13.65 -0.60 -12.57
CA ALA A 166 14.47 -1.79 -12.51
C ALA A 166 15.97 -1.48 -12.71
N ASP A 167 16.29 -0.68 -13.73
CA ASP A 167 17.66 -0.31 -14.05
C ASP A 167 18.27 0.71 -13.11
N LYS A 168 17.42 1.41 -12.34
CA LYS A 168 17.82 2.30 -11.24
C LYS A 168 18.03 1.56 -9.92
N GLY A 169 17.87 0.25 -9.89
CA GLY A 169 18.09 -0.60 -8.70
C GLY A 169 16.96 -0.57 -7.67
N TYR A 170 15.73 -0.33 -8.12
CA TYR A 170 14.55 -0.45 -7.30
C TYR A 170 14.01 -1.89 -7.30
N SER A 171 13.24 -2.22 -6.26
CA SER A 171 12.43 -3.43 -6.23
C SER A 171 11.01 -3.11 -6.71
N MET A 172 10.33 -4.07 -7.33
CA MET A 172 8.97 -3.84 -7.88
C MET A 172 7.95 -3.41 -6.82
N ASN A 173 8.21 -3.74 -5.56
CA ASN A 173 7.34 -3.39 -4.44
C ASN A 173 7.74 -2.07 -3.74
N ASP A 174 8.76 -1.37 -4.23
CA ASP A 174 9.17 -0.10 -3.65
C ASP A 174 8.10 0.98 -3.90
N LEU A 175 8.00 1.90 -2.94
CA LEU A 175 7.22 3.12 -3.09
C LEU A 175 8.14 4.21 -3.66
N VAL A 176 7.64 4.94 -4.64
CA VAL A 176 8.38 6.01 -5.32
C VAL A 176 7.55 7.27 -5.41
N GLY A 177 8.19 8.41 -5.54
CA GLY A 177 7.53 9.68 -5.79
C GLY A 177 6.74 9.68 -7.10
N LYS A 178 5.45 9.98 -7.03
CA LYS A 178 4.55 10.02 -8.19
C LYS A 178 4.29 11.42 -8.72
N ALA A 179 4.35 12.40 -7.86
CA ALA A 179 4.11 13.79 -8.19
C ALA A 179 4.96 14.73 -7.33
N GLY A 180 5.02 16.01 -7.72
CA GLY A 180 5.60 17.09 -6.93
C GLY A 180 7.07 16.89 -6.57
N VAL A 181 7.41 17.38 -5.41
CA VAL A 181 8.77 17.30 -4.81
C VAL A 181 9.18 15.84 -4.60
N GLU A 182 8.26 14.99 -4.15
CA GLU A 182 8.52 13.57 -3.97
C GLU A 182 9.06 12.94 -5.27
N LYS A 183 8.45 13.23 -6.41
CA LYS A 183 8.90 12.72 -7.71
C LYS A 183 10.19 13.39 -8.19
N ALA A 184 10.26 14.72 -8.06
CA ALA A 184 11.39 15.48 -8.60
C ALA A 184 12.70 15.18 -7.88
N PHE A 185 12.61 14.91 -6.57
CA PHE A 185 13.76 14.66 -5.70
C PHE A 185 13.86 13.21 -5.24
N GLU A 186 13.12 12.28 -5.86
CA GLU A 186 13.14 10.84 -5.53
C GLU A 186 14.56 10.28 -5.32
N PRO A 187 15.56 10.54 -6.20
CA PRO A 187 16.91 10.00 -6.02
C PRO A 187 17.63 10.51 -4.77
N TYR A 188 17.23 11.66 -4.24
CA TYR A 188 17.79 12.25 -3.02
C TYR A 188 17.02 11.85 -1.77
N LEU A 189 15.71 11.71 -1.89
CA LEU A 189 14.82 11.34 -0.80
C LEU A 189 14.87 9.86 -0.49
N ARG A 190 15.18 9.02 -1.52
CA ARG A 190 15.35 7.60 -1.34
C ARG A 190 16.60 7.30 -0.52
N GLY A 191 16.45 6.49 0.52
CA GLY A 191 17.57 5.90 1.22
C GLY A 191 18.27 4.80 0.41
N ARG A 192 19.17 4.11 1.03
CA ARG A 192 19.79 2.89 0.50
C ARG A 192 19.42 1.71 1.37
N ASP A 193 18.89 0.68 0.75
CA ASP A 193 18.52 -0.54 1.45
C ASP A 193 19.72 -1.22 2.06
N GLY A 194 19.57 -1.69 3.29
CA GLY A 194 20.52 -2.59 3.90
C GLY A 194 20.50 -3.96 3.22
N LYS A 195 21.56 -4.72 3.40
CA LYS A 195 21.59 -6.15 3.07
C LYS A 195 21.94 -6.93 4.31
N ARG A 196 21.14 -7.93 4.64
CA ARG A 196 21.44 -8.85 5.72
C ARG A 196 21.51 -10.28 5.21
N LEU A 197 22.48 -11.02 5.71
CA LEU A 197 22.58 -12.44 5.52
C LEU A 197 21.84 -13.12 6.68
N ILE A 198 20.93 -13.98 6.34
CA ILE A 198 20.16 -14.79 7.30
C ILE A 198 20.64 -16.22 7.14
N THR A 199 21.05 -16.85 8.23
CA THR A 199 21.35 -18.27 8.28
C THR A 199 20.24 -19.00 9.04
N THR A 200 19.76 -20.10 8.47
CA THR A 200 18.74 -20.95 9.07
C THR A 200 19.26 -22.35 9.25
N ASP A 201 18.75 -23.08 10.24
CA ASP A 201 18.98 -24.50 10.39
C ASP A 201 18.17 -25.33 9.36
N GLU A 202 18.31 -26.65 9.40
CA GLU A 202 17.61 -27.59 8.50
C GLU A 202 16.08 -27.52 8.64
N ASN A 203 15.58 -26.99 9.74
CA ASN A 203 14.15 -26.80 10.01
C ASN A 203 13.65 -25.39 9.66
N GLY A 204 14.51 -24.54 9.05
CA GLY A 204 14.18 -23.16 8.68
C GLY A 204 14.21 -22.18 9.85
N LYS A 205 14.68 -22.57 11.03
CA LYS A 205 14.82 -21.70 12.19
C LYS A 205 16.03 -20.79 12.03
N LEU A 206 15.84 -19.50 12.29
CA LEU A 206 16.89 -18.48 12.27
C LEU A 206 18.01 -18.85 13.27
N THR A 207 19.22 -19.04 12.76
CA THR A 207 20.41 -19.36 13.56
C THR A 207 21.43 -18.23 13.60
N GLY A 208 21.33 -17.29 12.67
CA GLY A 208 22.20 -16.12 12.64
C GLY A 208 21.69 -15.05 11.69
N GLU A 209 22.05 -13.82 12.00
CA GLU A 209 21.76 -12.66 11.20
C GLU A 209 22.97 -11.72 11.21
N LEU A 210 23.39 -11.29 10.03
CA LEU A 210 24.51 -10.36 9.87
C LEU A 210 24.17 -9.33 8.80
N TYR A 211 24.22 -8.05 9.13
CA TYR A 211 24.16 -6.99 8.14
C TYR A 211 25.46 -6.98 7.33
N THR A 212 25.36 -7.24 6.04
CA THR A 212 26.48 -7.09 5.09
C THR A 212 26.56 -5.67 4.56
N ARG A 213 25.46 -4.91 4.66
CA ARG A 213 25.39 -3.49 4.40
C ARG A 213 24.29 -2.88 5.30
N GLU A 214 24.66 -1.87 6.07
CA GLU A 214 23.72 -1.11 6.88
C GLU A 214 22.76 -0.28 5.99
N PRO A 215 21.47 -0.18 6.34
CA PRO A 215 20.54 0.72 5.66
C PRO A 215 20.96 2.17 5.90
N GLN A 216 20.79 3.01 4.89
CA GLN A 216 21.08 4.44 4.98
C GLN A 216 19.80 5.24 4.71
N PRO A 217 19.44 6.21 5.56
CA PRO A 217 18.30 7.07 5.31
C PRO A 217 18.53 7.94 4.07
N GLY A 218 17.43 8.39 3.48
CA GLY A 218 17.46 9.37 2.39
C GLY A 218 17.91 10.75 2.86
N GLY A 219 18.16 11.62 1.91
CA GLY A 219 18.52 13.01 2.14
C GLY A 219 17.32 13.87 2.56
N THR A 220 17.60 15.11 2.95
CA THR A 220 16.58 16.12 3.27
C THR A 220 16.51 17.15 2.16
N VAL A 221 15.30 17.47 1.72
CA VAL A 221 15.04 18.57 0.79
C VAL A 221 14.37 19.71 1.55
N ALA A 222 15.01 20.87 1.59
CA ALA A 222 14.43 22.08 2.16
C ALA A 222 13.80 22.92 1.02
N LEU A 223 12.55 23.34 1.21
CA LEU A 223 11.83 24.19 0.29
C LEU A 223 11.86 25.63 0.80
N THR A 224 11.71 26.60 -0.10
CA THR A 224 11.60 28.02 0.21
C THR A 224 10.19 28.43 0.66
N LEU A 225 9.25 27.48 0.69
CA LEU A 225 7.87 27.73 1.11
C LEU A 225 7.83 28.12 2.60
N ASP A 226 7.13 29.22 2.86
CA ASP A 226 6.73 29.63 4.19
C ASP A 226 5.37 29.00 4.50
N ILE A 227 5.31 28.10 5.48
CA ILE A 227 4.13 27.29 5.73
C ILE A 227 2.94 28.11 6.25
N ASP A 228 3.21 29.17 7.02
CA ASP A 228 2.17 30.06 7.54
C ASP A 228 1.59 30.90 6.41
N LEU A 229 2.46 31.46 5.55
CA LEU A 229 2.04 32.20 4.36
C LEU A 229 1.29 31.27 3.37
N GLN A 230 1.72 30.03 3.23
CA GLN A 230 1.04 29.04 2.40
C GLN A 230 -0.40 28.81 2.89
N ALA A 231 -0.59 28.67 4.20
CA ALA A 231 -1.91 28.50 4.80
C ALA A 231 -2.82 29.70 4.52
N ASP A 232 -2.30 30.92 4.71
CA ASP A 232 -3.05 32.14 4.47
C ASP A 232 -3.45 32.28 2.98
N VAL A 233 -2.54 31.97 2.06
CA VAL A 233 -2.80 32.03 0.62
C VAL A 233 -3.83 30.98 0.18
N GLU A 234 -3.73 29.75 0.65
CA GLU A 234 -4.71 28.69 0.38
C GLU A 234 -6.10 29.08 0.88
N GLN A 235 -6.18 29.58 2.13
CA GLN A 235 -7.45 30.02 2.71
C GLN A 235 -8.06 31.21 1.99
N ALA A 236 -7.24 32.22 1.63
CA ALA A 236 -7.70 33.39 0.88
C ALA A 236 -8.22 33.00 -0.49
N LEU A 237 -7.51 32.10 -1.20
CA LEU A 237 -7.91 31.60 -2.51
C LEU A 237 -9.23 30.83 -2.42
N ALA A 238 -9.33 29.91 -1.45
CA ALA A 238 -10.54 29.12 -1.23
C ALA A 238 -11.77 30.00 -0.93
N ASN A 239 -11.62 31.01 -0.06
CA ASN A 239 -12.69 31.95 0.27
C ASN A 239 -13.11 32.78 -0.95
N THR A 240 -12.14 33.22 -1.76
CA THR A 240 -12.40 34.02 -2.94
C THR A 240 -13.17 33.21 -3.99
N ILE A 241 -12.69 32.02 -4.32
CA ILE A 241 -13.31 31.16 -5.33
C ILE A 241 -14.70 30.70 -4.86
N SER A 242 -14.84 30.29 -3.60
CA SER A 242 -16.14 29.88 -3.05
C SER A 242 -17.17 31.01 -3.09
N GLY A 243 -16.74 32.26 -2.93
CA GLY A 243 -17.61 33.45 -3.06
C GLY A 243 -17.99 33.81 -4.48
N MET A 244 -17.21 33.37 -5.48
CA MET A 244 -17.44 33.62 -6.91
C MET A 244 -18.28 32.54 -7.59
N ILE A 245 -18.34 31.34 -7.02
CA ILE A 245 -19.09 30.23 -7.61
C ILE A 245 -20.59 30.51 -7.48
N ASP A 246 -21.18 31.09 -8.52
CA ASP A 246 -22.62 31.07 -8.70
C ASP A 246 -23.03 29.72 -9.34
N LYS A 247 -24.27 29.25 -9.06
CA LYS A 247 -24.75 27.93 -9.50
C LYS A 247 -24.68 27.71 -11.00
N ASP A 248 -24.58 28.79 -11.79
CA ASP A 248 -24.55 28.76 -13.24
C ASP A 248 -23.17 29.07 -13.84
N SER A 249 -22.13 29.38 -13.03
CA SER A 249 -20.81 29.67 -13.53
C SER A 249 -19.98 28.39 -13.76
N ASN A 250 -19.26 28.34 -14.88
CA ASN A 250 -18.29 27.28 -15.20
C ASN A 250 -16.91 27.51 -14.56
N GLU A 251 -16.74 28.60 -13.83
CA GLU A 251 -15.48 28.96 -13.17
C GLU A 251 -15.34 28.17 -11.88
N ARG A 252 -14.41 27.21 -11.86
CA ARG A 252 -14.28 26.24 -10.75
C ARG A 252 -12.86 26.12 -10.22
N GLY A 253 -11.97 27.02 -10.56
CA GLY A 253 -10.59 26.92 -10.12
C GLY A 253 -9.85 28.23 -10.14
N GLY A 254 -8.79 28.28 -9.36
CA GLY A 254 -7.86 29.40 -9.32
C GLY A 254 -6.49 28.97 -8.83
N ALA A 255 -5.51 29.81 -9.06
CA ALA A 255 -4.15 29.60 -8.55
C ALA A 255 -3.56 30.93 -8.07
N ALA A 256 -2.69 30.83 -7.07
CA ALA A 256 -1.93 31.97 -6.55
C ALA A 256 -0.47 31.56 -6.34
N ALA A 257 0.44 32.49 -6.64
CA ALA A 257 1.86 32.33 -6.40
C ALA A 257 2.41 33.58 -5.70
N VAL A 258 3.18 33.37 -4.64
CA VAL A 258 3.88 34.44 -3.93
C VAL A 258 5.38 34.22 -4.08
N VAL A 259 6.05 35.25 -4.64
CA VAL A 259 7.48 35.19 -4.95
C VAL A 259 8.18 36.40 -4.31
N SER A 260 9.32 36.13 -3.65
CA SER A 260 10.20 37.19 -3.13
C SER A 260 10.86 37.94 -4.28
N VAL A 261 10.62 39.25 -4.38
CA VAL A 261 11.16 40.10 -5.46
C VAL A 261 12.71 40.17 -5.40
N GLY A 262 13.28 40.13 -4.20
CA GLY A 262 14.72 40.26 -4.01
C GLY A 262 15.52 39.01 -4.33
N SER A 263 15.00 37.83 -3.94
CA SER A 263 15.70 36.54 -4.07
C SER A 263 15.17 35.66 -5.20
N GLY A 264 13.93 35.89 -5.66
CA GLY A 264 13.25 35.02 -6.61
C GLY A 264 12.69 33.73 -5.99
N GLU A 265 12.78 33.59 -4.68
CA GLU A 265 12.27 32.42 -3.95
C GLU A 265 10.74 32.37 -4.00
N VAL A 266 10.22 31.19 -4.24
CA VAL A 266 8.77 30.94 -4.15
C VAL A 266 8.42 30.70 -2.70
N LEU A 267 7.59 31.57 -2.13
CA LEU A 267 7.22 31.55 -0.72
C LEU A 267 5.87 30.85 -0.49
N ALA A 268 4.96 30.92 -1.46
CA ALA A 268 3.70 30.17 -1.41
C ALA A 268 3.20 29.88 -2.84
N LEU A 269 2.56 28.73 -3.00
CA LEU A 269 1.86 28.31 -4.21
C LEU A 269 0.55 27.62 -3.81
N ALA A 270 -0.58 28.17 -4.24
CA ALA A 270 -1.89 27.59 -3.96
C ALA A 270 -2.66 27.31 -5.25
N SER A 271 -3.48 26.28 -5.22
CA SER A 271 -4.44 25.96 -6.27
C SER A 271 -5.76 25.51 -5.63
N TYR A 272 -6.87 25.89 -6.28
CA TYR A 272 -8.23 25.56 -5.83
C TYR A 272 -9.06 24.97 -6.96
#